data_08a67e8dc4dd881b3327140f50e51fdd
#
_entry.id   08a67e8dc4dd881b3327140f50e51fdd
#
_cell.length_a   1.000
_cell.length_b   1.000
_cell.length_c   1.000
_cell.angle_alpha   90.00
_cell.angle_beta   90.00
_cell.angle_gamma   90.00
#
_symmetry.space_group_name_H-M   'P 1'
#
loop_
_entity.id
_entity.type
_entity.pdbx_description
1 polymer ?
#
loop_
_entity_poly.entity_id
_entity_poly.type
_entity_poly.pdbx_seq_one_letter_code
_entity_poly.pdbx_strand_id
1 'polypeptide(L)'
;MKQIVLFAFALLFARTVQVALPRDKFLTKDGKLSALLTLKDGQGGFVGTNGLIWTVHLDGSWDRKRFTNRTMRKADQQGKLTAKELQSLADVLAHAQVDKLPPKIGKFRGANPHVVTLSWGKHQCVWTLPPGSPAPKYPDQPFGKLTPEDSFSEIFQILRKILKKPENK
;
A
#
# COMPACT_ATOMS: atom_id res chain seq x y z
N MET A 1 -53.07 -38.12 -21.53
CA MET A 1 -52.86 -36.67 -21.36
C MET A 1 -51.68 -36.47 -20.40
N LYS A 2 -50.53 -36.04 -20.90
CA LYS A 2 -49.31 -35.79 -20.07
C LYS A 2 -49.15 -34.28 -19.93
N GLN A 3 -49.30 -33.76 -18.74
CA GLN A 3 -49.02 -32.35 -18.43
C GLN A 3 -47.52 -32.12 -18.33
N ILE A 4 -47.00 -31.23 -19.15
CA ILE A 4 -45.63 -30.74 -19.11
C ILE A 4 -45.64 -29.52 -18.21
N VAL A 5 -45.02 -29.61 -17.03
CA VAL A 5 -44.81 -28.47 -16.13
C VAL A 5 -43.50 -27.79 -16.56
N LEU A 6 -43.64 -26.59 -17.14
CA LEU A 6 -42.51 -25.72 -17.46
C LEU A 6 -42.07 -25.00 -16.19
N PHE A 7 -40.92 -25.36 -15.63
CA PHE A 7 -40.25 -24.57 -14.59
C PHE A 7 -39.45 -23.45 -15.25
N ALA A 8 -39.98 -22.23 -15.16
CA ALA A 8 -39.25 -21.02 -15.52
C ALA A 8 -38.25 -20.69 -14.41
N PHE A 9 -36.98 -20.96 -14.66
CA PHE A 9 -35.86 -20.53 -13.77
C PHE A 9 -35.63 -19.03 -14.04
N ALA A 10 -36.18 -18.18 -13.19
CA ALA A 10 -35.83 -16.76 -13.16
C ALA A 10 -34.43 -16.61 -12.56
N LEU A 11 -33.41 -16.48 -13.41
CA LEU A 11 -32.06 -16.08 -13.05
C LEU A 11 -32.08 -14.63 -12.57
N LEU A 12 -32.20 -14.43 -11.27
CA LEU A 12 -31.92 -13.16 -10.61
C LEU A 12 -30.41 -12.86 -10.76
N PHE A 13 -30.06 -12.10 -11.78
CA PHE A 13 -28.76 -11.43 -11.85
C PHE A 13 -28.68 -10.43 -10.69
N ALA A 14 -28.14 -10.85 -9.57
CA ALA A 14 -27.68 -9.94 -8.54
C ALA A 14 -26.58 -9.06 -9.17
N ARG A 15 -26.94 -7.88 -9.65
CA ARG A 15 -25.98 -6.82 -9.97
C ARG A 15 -25.31 -6.45 -8.67
N THR A 16 -24.11 -6.98 -8.45
CA THR A 16 -23.21 -6.45 -7.42
C THR A 16 -23.00 -4.97 -7.76
N VAL A 17 -23.60 -4.10 -6.97
CA VAL A 17 -23.33 -2.66 -7.03
C VAL A 17 -21.87 -2.51 -6.61
N GLN A 18 -21.00 -2.45 -7.59
CA GLN A 18 -19.61 -2.12 -7.41
C GLN A 18 -19.60 -0.64 -7.01
N VAL A 19 -19.55 -0.38 -5.68
CA VAL A 19 -19.37 0.97 -5.15
C VAL A 19 -18.05 1.45 -5.73
N ALA A 20 -18.12 2.36 -6.70
CA ALA A 20 -16.92 2.97 -7.27
C ALA A 20 -16.16 3.66 -6.13
N LEU A 21 -14.97 3.14 -5.80
CA LEU A 21 -14.07 3.76 -4.84
C LEU A 21 -13.73 5.17 -5.35
N PRO A 22 -13.66 6.19 -4.50
CA PRO A 22 -13.38 7.56 -4.92
C PRO A 22 -11.91 7.71 -5.37
N ARG A 23 -11.63 7.20 -6.57
CA ARG A 23 -10.30 7.23 -7.21
C ARG A 23 -9.81 8.65 -7.46
N ASP A 24 -10.73 9.56 -7.76
CA ASP A 24 -10.46 10.97 -8.07
C ASP A 24 -9.74 11.71 -6.95
N LYS A 25 -9.72 11.11 -5.74
CA LYS A 25 -8.95 11.64 -4.61
C LYS A 25 -7.45 11.32 -4.72
N PHE A 26 -7.08 10.22 -5.35
CA PHE A 26 -5.72 9.70 -5.40
C PHE A 26 -5.03 9.90 -6.74
N LEU A 27 -5.82 10.11 -7.80
CA LEU A 27 -5.32 10.47 -9.14
C LEU A 27 -5.94 11.80 -9.58
N THR A 28 -5.12 12.62 -10.22
CA THR A 28 -5.58 13.79 -10.94
C THR A 28 -6.25 13.38 -12.25
N LYS A 29 -6.97 14.32 -12.90
CA LYS A 29 -7.55 14.09 -14.24
C LYS A 29 -6.53 13.68 -15.29
N ASP A 30 -5.27 14.09 -15.12
CA ASP A 30 -4.14 13.75 -16.00
C ASP A 30 -3.53 12.37 -15.70
N GLY A 31 -4.14 11.58 -14.81
CA GLY A 31 -3.64 10.25 -14.42
C GLY A 31 -2.37 10.26 -13.55
N LYS A 32 -2.04 11.39 -12.93
CA LYS A 32 -0.92 11.51 -11.98
C LYS A 32 -1.40 11.31 -10.55
N LEU A 33 -0.51 10.92 -9.64
CA LEU A 33 -0.84 10.89 -8.22
C LEU A 33 -1.14 12.31 -7.71
N SER A 34 -2.16 12.42 -6.85
CA SER A 34 -2.53 13.71 -6.25
C SER A 34 -1.61 14.14 -5.11
N ALA A 35 -0.78 13.22 -4.58
CA ALA A 35 0.20 13.50 -3.56
C ALA A 35 1.43 12.58 -3.66
N LEU A 36 2.54 12.99 -3.06
CA LEU A 36 3.74 12.18 -2.93
C LEU A 36 3.45 11.00 -2.00
N LEU A 37 3.87 9.80 -2.41
CA LEU A 37 3.78 8.59 -1.60
C LEU A 37 5.18 8.12 -1.20
N THR A 38 5.40 7.95 0.10
CA THR A 38 6.67 7.48 0.63
C THR A 38 6.46 6.29 1.55
N LEU A 39 7.27 5.26 1.37
CA LEU A 39 7.37 4.12 2.26
C LEU A 39 8.79 4.03 2.81
N LYS A 40 8.95 4.17 4.13
CA LYS A 40 10.22 4.01 4.82
C LYS A 40 10.15 2.76 5.69
N ASP A 41 11.07 1.83 5.47
CA ASP A 41 11.18 0.56 6.19
C ASP A 41 12.54 0.49 6.85
N GLY A 42 12.58 0.55 8.17
CA GLY A 42 13.82 0.67 8.94
C GLY A 42 13.88 -0.18 10.19
N GLN A 43 15.03 -0.80 10.41
CA GLN A 43 15.33 -1.57 11.61
C GLN A 43 16.21 -0.75 12.54
N GLY A 44 15.76 -0.58 13.77
CA GLY A 44 16.58 -0.08 14.86
C GLY A 44 17.68 -1.08 15.23
N GLY A 45 18.82 -0.59 15.65
CA GLY A 45 19.97 -1.39 16.06
C GLY A 45 20.88 -0.60 16.97
N PHE A 46 21.96 -1.23 17.45
CA PHE A 46 22.91 -0.63 18.39
C PHE A 46 23.58 0.65 17.83
N VAL A 47 23.76 0.71 16.50
CA VAL A 47 24.38 1.86 15.81
C VAL A 47 23.35 2.87 15.31
N GLY A 48 22.07 2.68 15.64
CA GLY A 48 20.95 3.51 15.19
C GLY A 48 20.01 2.78 14.22
N THR A 49 19.30 3.53 13.39
CA THR A 49 18.30 2.97 12.46
C THR A 49 18.87 2.93 11.05
N ASN A 50 18.74 1.79 10.38
CA ASN A 50 19.07 1.64 8.97
C ASN A 50 17.90 1.00 8.20
N GLY A 51 17.85 1.22 6.88
CA GLY A 51 16.75 0.67 6.09
C GLY A 51 16.68 1.23 4.68
N LEU A 52 15.48 1.14 4.13
CA LEU A 52 15.13 1.53 2.78
C LEU A 52 14.01 2.56 2.80
N ILE A 53 14.03 3.45 1.84
CA ILE A 53 12.96 4.39 1.57
C ILE A 53 12.63 4.34 0.09
N TRP A 54 11.35 4.15 -0.22
CA TRP A 54 10.80 4.24 -1.57
C TRP A 54 9.97 5.50 -1.66
N THR A 55 10.15 6.24 -2.73
CA THR A 55 9.36 7.44 -3.04
C THR A 55 8.71 7.27 -4.40
N VAL A 56 7.39 7.42 -4.47
CA VAL A 56 6.65 7.50 -5.72
C VAL A 56 6.22 8.96 -5.91
N HIS A 57 6.72 9.57 -6.98
CA HIS A 57 6.45 10.97 -7.33
C HIS A 57 5.10 11.12 -8.04
N LEU A 58 4.63 12.35 -8.16
CA LEU A 58 3.32 12.65 -8.75
C LEU A 58 3.17 12.12 -10.18
N ASP A 59 4.25 12.17 -10.96
CA ASP A 59 4.28 11.69 -12.37
C ASP A 59 4.45 10.17 -12.50
N GLY A 60 4.44 9.43 -11.37
CA GLY A 60 4.65 8.00 -11.33
C GLY A 60 6.10 7.54 -11.42
N SER A 61 7.07 8.46 -11.54
CA SER A 61 8.45 8.09 -11.33
C SER A 61 8.69 7.67 -9.89
N TRP A 62 9.62 6.76 -9.66
CA TRP A 62 9.95 6.32 -8.31
C TRP A 62 11.43 6.09 -8.13
N ASP A 63 11.89 6.27 -6.90
CA ASP A 63 13.24 5.94 -6.48
C ASP A 63 13.26 5.15 -5.16
N ARG A 64 14.33 4.35 -4.98
CA ARG A 64 14.65 3.70 -3.73
C ARG A 64 16.02 4.17 -3.26
N LYS A 65 16.11 4.49 -1.98
CA LYS A 65 17.34 4.92 -1.31
C LYS A 65 17.58 4.09 -0.05
N ARG A 66 18.84 3.88 0.27
CA ARG A 66 19.23 3.38 1.60
C ARG A 66 19.43 4.55 2.53
N PHE A 67 19.12 4.35 3.80
CA PHE A 67 19.44 5.32 4.84
C PHE A 67 20.12 4.64 6.03
N THR A 68 20.94 5.41 6.74
CA THR A 68 21.53 5.04 8.03
C THR A 68 21.37 6.25 8.93
N ASN A 69 20.60 6.12 9.99
CA ASN A 69 20.19 7.24 10.86
C ASN A 69 19.49 8.35 10.06
N ARG A 70 20.10 9.53 10.00
CA ARG A 70 19.60 10.69 9.25
C ARG A 70 20.23 10.83 7.87
N THR A 71 21.22 10.00 7.55
CA THR A 71 21.96 10.10 6.30
C THR A 71 21.31 9.27 5.23
N MET A 72 20.92 9.90 4.12
CA MET A 72 20.39 9.22 2.95
C MET A 72 21.52 9.03 1.92
N ARG A 73 21.56 7.83 1.31
CA ARG A 73 22.43 7.54 0.16
C ARG A 73 21.75 7.96 -1.13
N LYS A 74 22.51 7.99 -2.22
CA LYS A 74 21.96 8.15 -3.57
C LYS A 74 20.97 7.00 -3.85
N ALA A 75 20.03 7.25 -4.76
CA ALA A 75 19.10 6.21 -5.22
C ALA A 75 19.87 5.02 -5.79
N ASP A 76 19.56 3.82 -5.30
CA ASP A 76 20.14 2.56 -5.78
C ASP A 76 19.21 1.83 -6.75
N GLN A 77 17.94 2.22 -6.78
CA GLN A 77 16.97 1.80 -7.80
C GLN A 77 16.05 2.96 -8.15
N GLN A 78 15.60 2.98 -9.39
CA GLN A 78 14.62 3.96 -9.88
C GLN A 78 13.84 3.39 -11.05
N GLY A 79 12.68 3.97 -11.33
CA GLY A 79 11.85 3.56 -12.46
C GLY A 79 10.65 4.45 -12.63
N LYS A 80 9.71 4.02 -13.48
CA LYS A 80 8.45 4.70 -13.73
C LYS A 80 7.33 3.66 -13.76
N LEU A 81 6.25 3.96 -13.06
CA LEU A 81 5.03 3.16 -13.07
C LEU A 81 4.29 3.40 -14.39
N THR A 82 3.73 2.35 -14.95
CA THR A 82 2.79 2.44 -16.07
C THR A 82 1.46 3.02 -15.58
N ALA A 83 0.64 3.52 -16.50
CA ALA A 83 -0.70 4.02 -16.17
C ALA A 83 -1.55 2.98 -15.44
N LYS A 84 -1.43 1.69 -15.82
CA LYS A 84 -2.13 0.58 -15.17
C LYS A 84 -1.64 0.35 -13.73
N GLU A 85 -0.34 0.44 -13.49
CA GLU A 85 0.23 0.31 -12.13
C GLU A 85 -0.18 1.49 -11.24
N LEU A 86 -0.18 2.73 -11.79
CA LEU A 86 -0.68 3.91 -11.08
C LEU A 86 -2.16 3.77 -10.72
N GLN A 87 -2.97 3.26 -11.65
CA GLN A 87 -4.38 2.99 -11.40
C GLN A 87 -4.56 1.95 -10.28
N SER A 88 -3.83 0.83 -10.35
CA SER A 88 -3.88 -0.21 -9.32
C SER A 88 -3.43 0.30 -7.96
N LEU A 89 -2.41 1.17 -7.94
CA LEU A 89 -1.96 1.82 -6.70
C LEU A 89 -3.04 2.73 -6.12
N ALA A 90 -3.68 3.56 -6.95
CA ALA A 90 -4.74 4.45 -6.51
C ALA A 90 -5.96 3.67 -5.97
N ASP A 91 -6.30 2.53 -6.59
CA ASP A 91 -7.37 1.65 -6.12
C ASP A 91 -7.06 1.10 -4.71
N VAL A 92 -5.83 0.67 -4.48
CA VAL A 92 -5.40 0.19 -3.16
C VAL A 92 -5.38 1.32 -2.13
N LEU A 93 -4.86 2.51 -2.49
CA LEU A 93 -4.88 3.66 -1.59
C LEU A 93 -6.30 4.08 -1.19
N ALA A 94 -7.25 3.99 -2.13
CA ALA A 94 -8.66 4.27 -1.87
C ALA A 94 -9.31 3.18 -1.00
N HIS A 95 -9.10 1.91 -1.31
CA HIS A 95 -9.64 0.77 -0.56
C HIS A 95 -9.12 0.77 0.88
N ALA A 96 -7.81 0.90 1.06
CA ALA A 96 -7.15 0.96 2.35
C ALA A 96 -7.36 2.29 3.10
N GLN A 97 -8.04 3.28 2.51
CA GLN A 97 -8.31 4.59 3.10
C GLN A 97 -7.04 5.23 3.70
N VAL A 98 -5.97 5.30 2.92
CA VAL A 98 -4.64 5.76 3.37
C VAL A 98 -4.68 7.09 4.12
N ASP A 99 -5.55 7.99 3.73
CA ASP A 99 -5.76 9.30 4.35
C ASP A 99 -6.48 9.26 5.70
N LYS A 100 -7.01 8.11 6.10
CA LYS A 100 -7.68 7.89 7.39
C LYS A 100 -6.89 6.97 8.32
N LEU A 101 -5.72 6.49 7.90
CA LEU A 101 -4.87 5.71 8.78
C LEU A 101 -4.53 6.51 10.04
N PRO A 102 -4.52 5.89 11.22
CA PRO A 102 -4.10 6.59 12.43
C PRO A 102 -2.61 6.96 12.33
N PRO A 103 -2.14 8.01 13.01
CA PRO A 103 -0.74 8.42 12.95
C PRO A 103 0.23 7.34 13.49
N LYS A 104 -0.28 6.40 14.31
CA LYS A 104 0.52 5.29 14.86
C LYS A 104 -0.29 4.00 14.90
N ILE A 105 0.38 2.90 14.54
CA ILE A 105 -0.09 1.52 14.64
C ILE A 105 0.90 0.71 15.49
N GLY A 106 0.38 -0.28 16.22
CA GLY A 106 1.17 -1.14 17.08
C GLY A 106 1.55 -0.48 18.42
N LYS A 107 1.99 -1.32 19.36
CA LYS A 107 2.26 -0.90 20.76
C LYS A 107 3.66 -1.31 21.24
N PHE A 108 4.55 -1.71 20.33
CA PHE A 108 5.88 -2.14 20.73
C PHE A 108 6.68 -0.99 21.36
N ARG A 109 7.22 -1.23 22.56
CA ARG A 109 8.00 -0.25 23.35
C ARG A 109 9.41 -0.73 23.70
N GLY A 110 9.86 -1.84 23.13
CA GLY A 110 11.18 -2.40 23.37
C GLY A 110 12.30 -1.66 22.63
N ALA A 111 13.55 -2.08 22.90
CA ALA A 111 14.71 -1.58 22.19
C ALA A 111 14.76 -2.08 20.74
N ASN A 112 15.46 -1.35 19.89
CA ASN A 112 15.72 -1.72 18.49
C ASN A 112 14.48 -2.07 17.66
N PRO A 113 13.43 -1.24 17.66
CA PRO A 113 12.19 -1.55 16.95
C PRO A 113 12.42 -1.64 15.43
N HIS A 114 11.61 -2.47 14.79
CA HIS A 114 11.38 -2.38 13.35
C HIS A 114 10.26 -1.32 13.11
N VAL A 115 10.56 -0.28 12.37
CA VAL A 115 9.66 0.86 12.16
C VAL A 115 9.37 1.01 10.68
N VAL A 116 8.11 0.87 10.31
CA VAL A 116 7.65 1.13 8.96
C VAL A 116 6.80 2.40 8.95
N THR A 117 7.15 3.35 8.11
CA THR A 117 6.44 4.62 7.98
C THR A 117 5.86 4.75 6.57
N LEU A 118 4.58 4.99 6.48
CA LEU A 118 3.87 5.31 5.25
C LEU A 118 3.46 6.77 5.29
N SER A 119 3.76 7.52 4.22
CA SER A 119 3.35 8.91 4.09
C SER A 119 2.63 9.15 2.77
N TRP A 120 1.48 9.82 2.83
CA TRP A 120 0.70 10.28 1.69
C TRP A 120 0.50 11.79 1.81
N GLY A 121 1.23 12.56 1.02
CA GLY A 121 1.29 14.00 1.17
C GLY A 121 1.75 14.41 2.58
N LYS A 122 0.89 15.12 3.30
CA LYS A 122 1.13 15.53 4.71
C LYS A 122 0.69 14.48 5.73
N HIS A 123 -0.09 13.48 5.31
CA HIS A 123 -0.56 12.43 6.19
C HIS A 123 0.52 11.37 6.39
N GLN A 124 0.72 10.94 7.64
CA GLN A 124 1.74 9.95 7.98
C GLN A 124 1.17 8.94 8.97
N CYS A 125 1.48 7.67 8.73
CA CYS A 125 1.22 6.56 9.64
C CYS A 125 2.53 5.82 9.94
N VAL A 126 2.80 5.58 11.22
CA VAL A 126 3.99 4.86 11.70
C VAL A 126 3.57 3.57 12.35
N TRP A 127 4.08 2.45 11.85
CA TRP A 127 3.91 1.14 12.47
C TRP A 127 5.19 0.70 13.15
N THR A 128 5.09 0.46 14.47
CA THR A 128 6.22 0.01 15.28
C THR A 128 6.05 -1.45 15.64
N LEU A 129 7.00 -2.27 15.24
CA LEU A 129 7.04 -3.71 15.36
C LEU A 129 8.22 -4.17 16.24
N PRO A 130 8.18 -5.39 16.80
CA PRO A 130 9.34 -6.01 17.45
C PRO A 130 10.55 -6.10 16.50
N PRO A 131 11.78 -6.14 17.04
CA PRO A 131 12.98 -6.32 16.23
C PRO A 131 12.90 -7.62 15.41
N GLY A 132 13.39 -7.54 14.16
CA GLY A 132 13.38 -8.70 13.26
C GLY A 132 11.99 -9.17 12.82
N SER A 133 10.93 -8.44 13.15
CA SER A 133 9.60 -8.75 12.62
C SER A 133 9.63 -8.79 11.10
N PRO A 134 8.95 -9.76 10.48
CA PRO A 134 8.80 -9.76 9.03
C PRO A 134 8.07 -8.49 8.57
N ALA A 135 8.29 -8.14 7.32
CA ALA A 135 7.51 -7.07 6.68
C ALA A 135 6.01 -7.37 6.81
N PRO A 136 5.15 -6.33 6.94
CA PRO A 136 3.71 -6.52 6.98
C PRO A 136 3.22 -7.44 5.86
N LYS A 137 2.41 -8.44 6.21
CA LYS A 137 1.84 -9.40 5.26
C LYS A 137 0.44 -8.97 4.86
N TYR A 138 -0.08 -9.52 3.77
CA TYR A 138 -1.49 -9.37 3.41
C TYR A 138 -2.37 -9.86 4.56
N PRO A 139 -3.53 -9.21 4.78
CA PRO A 139 -4.50 -9.70 5.73
C PRO A 139 -5.00 -11.08 5.31
N ASP A 140 -5.17 -11.98 6.28
CA ASP A 140 -5.65 -13.34 6.04
C ASP A 140 -7.16 -13.39 5.68
N GLN A 141 -7.88 -12.26 5.82
CA GLN A 141 -9.30 -12.16 5.51
C GLN A 141 -9.59 -11.02 4.51
N PRO A 142 -9.92 -11.36 3.25
CA PRO A 142 -10.22 -10.36 2.22
C PRO A 142 -11.62 -9.73 2.33
N PHE A 143 -12.48 -10.20 3.24
CA PHE A 143 -13.88 -9.78 3.34
C PHE A 143 -14.20 -9.26 4.74
N GLY A 144 -14.18 -7.93 4.89
CA GLY A 144 -14.55 -7.28 6.14
C GLY A 144 -14.09 -5.83 6.18
N LYS A 145 -14.40 -5.16 7.29
CA LYS A 145 -13.86 -3.83 7.56
C LYS A 145 -12.37 -3.97 7.89
N LEU A 146 -11.50 -3.47 7.03
CA LEU A 146 -10.05 -3.50 7.23
C LEU A 146 -9.69 -2.82 8.58
N THR A 147 -8.84 -3.47 9.35
CA THR A 147 -8.16 -2.82 10.48
C THR A 147 -7.12 -1.84 9.95
N PRO A 148 -6.63 -0.89 10.76
CA PRO A 148 -5.51 -0.04 10.36
C PRO A 148 -4.26 -0.83 9.94
N GLU A 149 -3.99 -1.95 10.62
CA GLU A 149 -2.90 -2.87 10.31
C GLU A 149 -3.09 -3.54 8.94
N ASP A 150 -4.31 -3.99 8.63
CA ASP A 150 -4.65 -4.59 7.33
C ASP A 150 -4.50 -3.58 6.20
N SER A 151 -5.05 -2.38 6.38
CA SER A 151 -4.96 -1.27 5.43
C SER A 151 -3.51 -0.89 5.14
N PHE A 152 -2.69 -0.78 6.18
CA PHE A 152 -1.27 -0.48 6.04
C PHE A 152 -0.53 -1.62 5.29
N SER A 153 -0.83 -2.87 5.67
CA SER A 153 -0.23 -4.06 5.05
C SER A 153 -0.55 -4.16 3.57
N GLU A 154 -1.78 -3.88 3.17
CA GLU A 154 -2.21 -3.90 1.77
C GLU A 154 -1.40 -2.89 0.93
N ILE A 155 -1.28 -1.64 1.40
CA ILE A 155 -0.49 -0.61 0.72
C ILE A 155 0.99 -1.00 0.66
N PHE A 156 1.53 -1.51 1.77
CA PHE A 156 2.92 -1.95 1.84
C PHE A 156 3.22 -3.04 0.81
N GLN A 157 2.35 -4.04 0.68
CA GLN A 157 2.54 -5.16 -0.23
C GLN A 157 2.43 -4.75 -1.69
N ILE A 158 1.44 -3.94 -2.06
CA ILE A 158 1.32 -3.46 -3.44
C ILE A 158 2.55 -2.64 -3.85
N LEU A 159 3.03 -1.75 -2.98
CA LEU A 159 4.24 -0.97 -3.25
C LEU A 159 5.44 -1.88 -3.46
N ARG A 160 5.67 -2.87 -2.60
CA ARG A 160 6.77 -3.81 -2.78
C ARG A 160 6.64 -4.64 -4.05
N LYS A 161 5.43 -4.95 -4.50
CA LYS A 161 5.18 -5.68 -5.74
C LYS A 161 5.50 -4.85 -6.97
N ILE A 162 4.98 -3.61 -7.05
CA ILE A 162 5.13 -2.77 -8.24
C ILE A 162 6.51 -2.10 -8.33
N LEU A 163 7.17 -1.84 -7.20
CA LEU A 163 8.50 -1.22 -7.14
C LEU A 163 9.66 -2.24 -7.19
N LYS A 164 9.35 -3.54 -7.22
CA LYS A 164 10.33 -4.59 -7.55
C LYS A 164 10.37 -4.76 -9.06
N LYS A 165 11.02 -3.86 -9.80
CA LYS A 165 11.40 -4.22 -11.16
C LYS A 165 12.53 -5.25 -11.11
N PRO A 166 12.46 -6.33 -11.92
CA PRO A 166 13.60 -7.23 -12.07
C PRO A 166 14.78 -6.39 -12.56
N GLU A 167 15.96 -6.61 -11.96
CA GLU A 167 17.20 -6.12 -12.53
C GLU A 167 17.26 -6.74 -13.93
N ASN A 168 17.15 -5.90 -14.96
CA ASN A 168 17.46 -6.34 -16.32
C ASN A 168 18.93 -6.78 -16.29
N LYS A 169 19.13 -8.10 -16.30
CA LYS A 169 20.43 -8.73 -16.52
C LYS A 169 20.94 -8.43 -17.90
#